data_2ab8c28ed6e1dbfb37979f71cbddb4a2
#
_entry.id   2ab8c28ed6e1dbfb37979f71cbddb4a2
#
_cell.length_a   1.000
_cell.length_b   1.000
_cell.length_c   1.000
_cell.angle_alpha   90.00
_cell.angle_beta   90.00
_cell.angle_gamma   90.00
#
_symmetry.space_group_name_H-M   'P 1'
#
loop_
_entity.id
_entity.type
_entity.pdbx_description
1 polymer ?
#
loop_
_entity_poly.entity_id
_entity_poly.type
_entity_poly.pdbx_seq_one_letter_code
_entity_poly.pdbx_strand_id
1 'polypeptide(L)'
;MSIRIHPSAEVSPRAIIGDGTSIWHQAQIREDAQIGKNCILSKGVYLDAGVIIGDNVKIQNYVSVYHGVTLEDGVFVGPHVCFTNDLSPRAINPDGSLKSADDWVLSKTLVQRGAALGANSTIRCGVTVGEWAMVGSGSVVTRDIPAHGLVWGNPARLHGFVCACGGRLAYKSEHARIVQTTCTHCGLETDIPFTDWKKAQ
;
A
#
# COMPACT_ATOMS: atom_id res chain seq x y z
N MET A 1 -15.89 -10.60 16.78
CA MET A 1 -14.77 -11.57 16.94
C MET A 1 -13.73 -10.92 17.81
N SER A 2 -13.00 -11.69 18.66
CA SER A 2 -11.98 -11.11 19.55
C SER A 2 -10.72 -10.73 18.79
N ILE A 3 -10.05 -9.67 19.23
CA ILE A 3 -8.71 -9.30 18.79
C ILE A 3 -7.72 -10.37 19.27
N ARG A 4 -6.79 -10.77 18.40
CA ARG A 4 -5.74 -11.74 18.72
C ARG A 4 -4.36 -11.07 18.65
N ILE A 5 -3.67 -10.97 19.76
CA ILE A 5 -2.31 -10.42 19.83
C ILE A 5 -1.38 -11.52 20.32
N HIS A 6 -0.34 -11.84 19.53
CA HIS A 6 0.66 -12.82 19.96
C HIS A 6 1.49 -12.24 21.12
N PRO A 7 1.83 -13.04 22.16
CA PRO A 7 2.56 -12.53 23.34
C PRO A 7 3.91 -11.87 23.06
N SER A 8 4.55 -12.18 21.93
CA SER A 8 5.81 -11.53 21.50
C SER A 8 5.61 -10.29 20.63
N ALA A 9 4.39 -9.85 20.39
CA ALA A 9 4.13 -8.60 19.69
C ALA A 9 4.18 -7.43 20.69
N GLU A 10 4.73 -6.32 20.26
CA GLU A 10 4.77 -5.06 21.01
C GLU A 10 3.68 -4.12 20.47
N VAL A 11 2.64 -3.92 21.26
CA VAL A 11 1.50 -3.08 20.86
C VAL A 11 1.35 -1.95 21.85
N SER A 12 1.43 -0.71 21.37
CA SER A 12 1.20 0.46 22.20
C SER A 12 -0.23 0.44 22.79
N PRO A 13 -0.39 0.79 24.07
CA PRO A 13 -1.72 0.92 24.68
C PRO A 13 -2.57 2.04 24.08
N ARG A 14 -1.95 2.95 23.30
CA ARG A 14 -2.64 4.02 22.58
C ARG A 14 -3.03 3.62 21.15
N ALA A 15 -2.66 2.43 20.68
CA ALA A 15 -3.11 1.92 19.39
C ALA A 15 -4.58 1.50 19.46
N ILE A 16 -5.34 1.79 18.41
CA ILE A 16 -6.74 1.38 18.26
C ILE A 16 -6.78 0.20 17.31
N ILE A 17 -7.35 -0.92 17.75
CA ILE A 17 -7.41 -2.16 16.97
C ILE A 17 -8.85 -2.63 16.87
N GLY A 18 -9.33 -2.83 15.64
CA GLY A 18 -10.67 -3.31 15.36
C GLY A 18 -10.84 -4.82 15.61
N ASP A 19 -12.09 -5.20 15.86
CA ASP A 19 -12.49 -6.57 16.14
C ASP A 19 -12.06 -7.57 15.04
N GLY A 20 -11.70 -8.78 15.43
CA GLY A 20 -11.29 -9.85 14.51
C GLY A 20 -9.88 -9.72 13.98
N THR A 21 -9.17 -8.64 14.29
CA THR A 21 -7.79 -8.42 13.84
C THR A 21 -6.81 -9.34 14.57
N SER A 22 -5.84 -9.88 13.83
CA SER A 22 -4.78 -10.76 14.33
C SER A 22 -3.41 -10.12 14.13
N ILE A 23 -2.65 -10.00 15.23
CA ILE A 23 -1.29 -9.47 15.25
C ILE A 23 -0.35 -10.60 15.66
N TRP A 24 0.59 -10.94 14.77
CA TRP A 24 1.45 -12.09 14.93
C TRP A 24 2.79 -11.76 15.59
N HIS A 25 3.64 -12.77 15.69
CA HIS A 25 4.94 -12.75 16.38
C HIS A 25 5.80 -11.54 16.02
N GLN A 26 6.36 -10.88 17.03
CA GLN A 26 7.36 -9.81 16.86
C GLN A 26 6.87 -8.63 16.01
N ALA A 27 5.57 -8.48 15.82
CA ALA A 27 5.04 -7.25 15.21
C ALA A 27 5.18 -6.12 16.24
N GLN A 28 5.48 -4.91 15.74
CA GLN A 28 5.55 -3.71 16.56
C GLN A 28 4.54 -2.68 16.04
N ILE A 29 3.61 -2.30 16.90
CA ILE A 29 2.56 -1.32 16.62
C ILE A 29 2.75 -0.13 17.55
N ARG A 30 3.07 1.01 16.97
CA ARG A 30 3.34 2.22 17.73
C ARG A 30 2.06 2.94 18.15
N GLU A 31 2.30 4.03 18.91
CA GLU A 31 1.26 4.87 19.47
C GLU A 31 0.37 5.50 18.36
N ASP A 32 -0.90 5.66 18.69
CA ASP A 32 -1.93 6.31 17.86
C ASP A 32 -2.15 5.64 16.48
N ALA A 33 -1.54 4.48 16.21
CA ALA A 33 -1.87 3.68 15.03
C ALA A 33 -3.32 3.21 15.12
N GLN A 34 -4.06 3.34 14.01
CA GLN A 34 -5.46 2.93 13.90
C GLN A 34 -5.56 1.76 12.92
N ILE A 35 -6.04 0.62 13.39
CA ILE A 35 -6.17 -0.61 12.61
C ILE A 35 -7.63 -1.03 12.62
N GLY A 36 -8.19 -1.20 11.44
CA GLY A 36 -9.57 -1.63 11.24
C GLY A 36 -9.83 -3.08 11.68
N LYS A 37 -11.00 -3.59 11.29
CA LYS A 37 -11.49 -4.93 11.64
C LYS A 37 -10.94 -6.00 10.70
N ASN A 38 -10.86 -7.24 11.21
CA ASN A 38 -10.50 -8.45 10.44
C ASN A 38 -9.15 -8.36 9.71
N CYS A 39 -8.22 -7.53 10.20
CA CYS A 39 -6.89 -7.40 9.62
C CYS A 39 -5.97 -8.56 10.04
N ILE A 40 -4.95 -8.82 9.22
CA ILE A 40 -3.88 -9.76 9.54
C ILE A 40 -2.56 -9.03 9.42
N LEU A 41 -1.88 -8.82 10.55
CA LEU A 41 -0.53 -8.27 10.62
C LEU A 41 0.43 -9.42 10.94
N SER A 42 1.20 -9.83 9.95
CA SER A 42 2.05 -11.02 10.04
C SER A 42 3.33 -10.74 10.85
N LYS A 43 4.20 -11.75 10.95
CA LYS A 43 5.42 -11.68 11.75
C LYS A 43 6.30 -10.50 11.40
N GLY A 44 6.77 -9.76 12.41
CA GLY A 44 7.75 -8.68 12.25
C GLY A 44 7.24 -7.47 11.49
N VAL A 45 5.93 -7.29 11.37
CA VAL A 45 5.35 -6.06 10.80
C VAL A 45 5.65 -4.89 11.73
N TYR A 46 6.13 -3.78 11.16
CA TYR A 46 6.31 -2.52 11.86
C TYR A 46 5.27 -1.52 11.38
N LEU A 47 4.44 -1.02 12.29
CA LEU A 47 3.56 0.13 12.07
C LEU A 47 4.02 1.29 12.94
N ASP A 48 4.39 2.38 12.29
CA ASP A 48 4.82 3.61 12.94
C ASP A 48 3.64 4.37 13.58
N ALA A 49 3.96 5.39 14.35
CA ALA A 49 2.97 6.22 15.03
C ALA A 49 1.97 6.85 14.04
N GLY A 50 0.68 6.82 14.38
CA GLY A 50 -0.39 7.47 13.62
C GLY A 50 -0.67 6.87 12.24
N VAL A 51 -0.17 5.69 11.92
CA VAL A 51 -0.51 4.95 10.68
C VAL A 51 -1.98 4.57 10.70
N ILE A 52 -2.66 4.66 9.56
CA ILE A 52 -4.08 4.33 9.41
C ILE A 52 -4.23 3.12 8.50
N ILE A 53 -4.87 2.07 9.00
CA ILE A 53 -5.15 0.82 8.30
C ILE A 53 -6.66 0.58 8.32
N GLY A 54 -7.28 0.43 7.15
CA GLY A 54 -8.70 0.11 6.99
C GLY A 54 -9.06 -1.32 7.39
N ASP A 55 -10.27 -1.75 7.05
CA ASP A 55 -10.79 -3.09 7.35
C ASP A 55 -10.26 -4.14 6.37
N ASN A 56 -10.18 -5.41 6.80
CA ASN A 56 -9.82 -6.57 5.95
C ASN A 56 -8.43 -6.48 5.28
N VAL A 57 -7.52 -5.70 5.84
CA VAL A 57 -6.15 -5.53 5.31
C VAL A 57 -5.28 -6.71 5.71
N LYS A 58 -4.44 -7.18 4.76
CA LYS A 58 -3.44 -8.23 5.03
C LYS A 58 -2.05 -7.68 4.79
N ILE A 59 -1.26 -7.59 5.86
CA ILE A 59 0.14 -7.16 5.83
C ILE A 59 1.01 -8.38 6.11
N GLN A 60 1.84 -8.76 5.15
CA GLN A 60 2.71 -9.93 5.24
C GLN A 60 3.97 -9.66 6.06
N ASN A 61 4.80 -10.70 6.22
CA ASN A 61 5.97 -10.67 7.12
C ASN A 61 6.95 -9.53 6.78
N TYR A 62 7.48 -8.90 7.84
CA TYR A 62 8.57 -7.92 7.78
C TYR A 62 8.30 -6.71 6.89
N VAL A 63 7.04 -6.29 6.80
CA VAL A 63 6.65 -5.04 6.17
C VAL A 63 6.89 -3.89 7.13
N SER A 64 7.43 -2.77 6.62
CA SER A 64 7.59 -1.51 7.37
C SER A 64 6.65 -0.45 6.80
N VAL A 65 5.74 0.02 7.64
CA VAL A 65 4.78 1.08 7.33
C VAL A 65 5.10 2.29 8.21
N TYR A 66 5.68 3.32 7.60
CA TYR A 66 6.10 4.52 8.33
C TYR A 66 4.98 5.55 8.47
N HIS A 67 5.20 6.51 9.37
CA HIS A 67 4.29 7.62 9.63
C HIS A 67 3.85 8.33 8.34
N GLY A 68 2.56 8.68 8.25
CA GLY A 68 1.96 9.34 7.08
C GLY A 68 1.42 8.39 6.01
N VAL A 69 1.49 7.08 6.21
CA VAL A 69 0.89 6.09 5.31
C VAL A 69 -0.54 5.77 5.74
N THR A 70 -1.46 5.73 4.77
CA THR A 70 -2.82 5.22 4.92
C THR A 70 -3.03 4.06 3.95
N LEU A 71 -3.49 2.92 4.47
CA LEU A 71 -3.95 1.77 3.68
C LEU A 71 -5.47 1.67 3.86
N GLU A 72 -6.22 1.77 2.76
CA GLU A 72 -7.67 1.59 2.79
C GLU A 72 -8.08 0.11 2.88
N ASP A 73 -9.39 -0.15 2.89
CA ASP A 73 -9.96 -1.48 3.08
C ASP A 73 -9.47 -2.50 2.03
N GLY A 74 -9.27 -3.74 2.47
CA GLY A 74 -8.96 -4.87 1.59
C GLY A 74 -7.57 -4.80 0.92
N VAL A 75 -6.70 -3.89 1.32
CA VAL A 75 -5.34 -3.80 0.77
C VAL A 75 -4.53 -5.03 1.14
N PHE A 76 -3.80 -5.56 0.16
CA PHE A 76 -2.81 -6.62 0.37
C PHE A 76 -1.39 -6.05 0.27
N VAL A 77 -0.57 -6.30 1.28
CA VAL A 77 0.84 -5.90 1.30
C VAL A 77 1.72 -7.14 1.40
N GLY A 78 2.47 -7.43 0.34
CA GLY A 78 3.38 -8.58 0.24
C GLY A 78 4.55 -8.48 1.23
N PRO A 79 5.24 -9.60 1.49
CA PRO A 79 6.35 -9.62 2.45
C PRO A 79 7.49 -8.68 2.04
N HIS A 80 8.12 -8.08 3.04
CA HIS A 80 9.25 -7.16 2.88
C HIS A 80 8.96 -5.90 2.06
N VAL A 81 7.70 -5.52 1.89
CA VAL A 81 7.36 -4.21 1.33
C VAL A 81 7.82 -3.12 2.30
N CYS A 82 8.45 -2.08 1.76
CA CYS A 82 8.89 -0.93 2.51
C CYS A 82 8.23 0.35 1.98
N PHE A 83 7.57 1.10 2.86
CA PHE A 83 7.15 2.46 2.59
C PHE A 83 8.23 3.43 3.06
N THR A 84 8.47 4.51 2.34
CA THR A 84 9.30 5.62 2.84
C THR A 84 8.41 6.77 3.30
N ASN A 85 8.94 7.74 4.03
CA ASN A 85 8.19 8.92 4.49
C ASN A 85 8.94 10.24 4.31
N ASP A 86 10.21 10.18 3.94
CA ASP A 86 11.06 11.35 3.64
C ASP A 86 11.59 11.27 2.20
N LEU A 87 11.40 12.34 1.42
CA LEU A 87 11.88 12.46 0.03
C LEU A 87 13.36 12.81 -0.06
N SER A 88 13.92 13.41 0.99
CA SER A 88 15.30 13.92 1.02
C SER A 88 16.01 13.55 2.32
N PRO A 89 16.11 12.24 2.66
CA PRO A 89 16.60 11.81 3.96
C PRO A 89 18.06 12.21 4.19
N ARG A 90 18.32 12.80 5.34
CA ARG A 90 19.65 13.10 5.87
C ARG A 90 19.65 12.90 7.37
N ALA A 91 20.74 12.38 7.91
CA ALA A 91 20.91 12.21 9.35
C ALA A 91 21.24 13.54 10.05
N ILE A 92 21.92 14.43 9.34
CA ILE A 92 22.41 15.71 9.88
C ILE A 92 21.97 16.88 8.99
N ASN A 93 21.89 18.05 9.59
CA ASN A 93 21.75 19.34 8.93
C ASN A 93 23.10 19.81 8.33
N PRO A 94 23.11 20.83 7.43
CA PRO A 94 24.37 21.36 6.85
C PRO A 94 25.37 21.89 7.86
N ASP A 95 24.92 22.28 9.06
CA ASP A 95 25.76 22.76 10.17
C ASP A 95 26.35 21.62 11.03
N GLY A 96 26.01 20.34 10.71
CA GLY A 96 26.49 19.17 11.43
C GLY A 96 25.60 18.73 12.60
N SER A 97 24.53 19.47 12.94
CA SER A 97 23.57 19.06 13.97
C SER A 97 22.72 17.87 13.51
N LEU A 98 22.30 17.00 14.45
CA LEU A 98 21.36 15.93 14.14
C LEU A 98 20.01 16.52 13.71
N LYS A 99 19.41 15.96 12.66
CA LYS A 99 18.04 16.30 12.29
C LYS A 99 17.06 15.86 13.38
N SER A 100 16.09 16.74 13.65
CA SER A 100 14.94 16.50 14.50
C SER A 100 13.67 16.24 13.70
N ALA A 101 12.54 16.04 14.35
CA ALA A 101 11.24 15.90 13.70
C ALA A 101 10.82 17.15 12.91
N ASP A 102 11.34 18.34 13.27
CA ASP A 102 11.02 19.61 12.64
C ASP A 102 11.88 19.93 11.40
N ASP A 103 12.90 19.11 11.13
CA ASP A 103 13.89 19.35 10.07
C ASP A 103 13.55 18.64 8.75
N TRP A 104 12.36 18.07 8.60
CA TRP A 104 11.91 17.41 7.39
C TRP A 104 10.41 17.55 7.16
N VAL A 105 9.97 17.33 5.93
CA VAL A 105 8.55 17.44 5.54
C VAL A 105 7.98 16.06 5.28
N LEU A 106 6.92 15.72 6.02
CA LEU A 106 6.18 14.49 5.83
C LEU A 106 5.48 14.47 4.47
N SER A 107 5.77 13.46 3.66
CA SER A 107 5.06 13.20 2.40
C SER A 107 4.11 12.02 2.59
N LYS A 108 2.80 12.30 2.63
CA LYS A 108 1.76 11.28 2.86
C LYS A 108 1.62 10.32 1.68
N THR A 109 1.41 9.05 1.97
CA THR A 109 1.17 7.99 0.99
C THR A 109 -0.21 7.39 1.20
N LEU A 110 -0.96 7.21 0.12
CA LEU A 110 -2.27 6.60 0.13
C LEU A 110 -2.28 5.33 -0.73
N VAL A 111 -2.69 4.22 -0.14
CA VAL A 111 -2.97 2.98 -0.87
C VAL A 111 -4.48 2.73 -0.81
N GLN A 112 -5.13 2.84 -1.95
CA GLN A 112 -6.58 2.78 -2.03
C GLN A 112 -7.10 1.35 -1.99
N ARG A 113 -8.40 1.23 -1.75
CA ARG A 113 -9.13 0.00 -1.54
C ARG A 113 -8.74 -1.11 -2.50
N GLY A 114 -8.52 -2.32 -1.97
CA GLY A 114 -8.27 -3.54 -2.75
C GLY A 114 -6.96 -3.57 -3.52
N ALA A 115 -6.10 -2.54 -3.43
CA ALA A 115 -4.80 -2.55 -4.07
C ALA A 115 -3.89 -3.66 -3.50
N ALA A 116 -2.99 -4.19 -4.35
CA ALA A 116 -2.08 -5.26 -3.99
C ALA A 116 -0.62 -4.85 -4.27
N LEU A 117 0.22 -4.90 -3.23
CA LEU A 117 1.64 -4.57 -3.31
C LEU A 117 2.46 -5.85 -3.29
N GLY A 118 3.19 -6.12 -4.36
CA GLY A 118 4.02 -7.31 -4.50
C GLY A 118 5.21 -7.33 -3.53
N ALA A 119 5.68 -8.54 -3.20
CA ALA A 119 6.80 -8.75 -2.28
C ALA A 119 8.05 -7.95 -2.67
N ASN A 120 8.80 -7.47 -1.67
CA ASN A 120 10.04 -6.70 -1.85
C ASN A 120 9.87 -5.40 -2.67
N SER A 121 8.64 -4.88 -2.82
CA SER A 121 8.47 -3.58 -3.46
C SER A 121 8.76 -2.43 -2.49
N THR A 122 9.25 -1.33 -3.04
CA THR A 122 9.45 -0.08 -2.31
C THR A 122 8.44 0.96 -2.79
N ILE A 123 7.70 1.53 -1.86
CA ILE A 123 6.72 2.58 -2.14
C ILE A 123 7.29 3.91 -1.66
N ARG A 124 7.68 4.77 -2.61
CA ARG A 124 8.15 6.11 -2.28
C ARG A 124 7.03 6.93 -1.68
N CYS A 125 7.33 7.72 -0.66
CA CYS A 125 6.36 8.62 -0.07
C CYS A 125 5.83 9.66 -1.06
N GLY A 126 4.63 10.16 -0.78
CA GLY A 126 3.94 11.16 -1.61
C GLY A 126 3.23 10.57 -2.83
N VAL A 127 3.06 9.24 -2.92
CA VAL A 127 2.34 8.60 -4.03
C VAL A 127 0.97 8.11 -3.60
N THR A 128 0.05 8.08 -4.56
CA THR A 128 -1.24 7.37 -4.44
C THR A 128 -1.19 6.10 -5.28
N VAL A 129 -1.48 4.96 -4.65
CA VAL A 129 -1.73 3.69 -5.34
C VAL A 129 -3.24 3.55 -5.51
N GLY A 130 -3.73 3.58 -6.73
CA GLY A 130 -5.15 3.60 -7.05
C GLY A 130 -5.89 2.32 -6.67
N GLU A 131 -7.22 2.43 -6.60
CA GLU A 131 -8.11 1.33 -6.22
C GLU A 131 -7.88 0.11 -7.12
N TRP A 132 -7.78 -1.09 -6.53
CA TRP A 132 -7.50 -2.36 -7.21
C TRP A 132 -6.21 -2.40 -8.04
N ALA A 133 -5.33 -1.42 -7.90
CA ALA A 133 -4.04 -1.46 -8.59
C ALA A 133 -3.16 -2.61 -8.09
N MET A 134 -2.28 -3.09 -8.94
CA MET A 134 -1.35 -4.17 -8.61
C MET A 134 0.09 -3.76 -8.90
N VAL A 135 0.93 -3.85 -7.89
CA VAL A 135 2.37 -3.62 -7.97
C VAL A 135 3.08 -4.97 -8.04
N GLY A 136 3.86 -5.19 -9.09
CA GLY A 136 4.68 -6.41 -9.23
C GLY A 136 5.78 -6.48 -8.17
N SER A 137 6.18 -7.70 -7.80
CA SER A 137 7.25 -7.94 -6.82
C SER A 137 8.57 -7.29 -7.23
N GLY A 138 9.34 -6.79 -6.25
CA GLY A 138 10.62 -6.12 -6.47
C GLY A 138 10.57 -4.75 -7.14
N SER A 139 9.39 -4.16 -7.26
CA SER A 139 9.20 -2.86 -7.93
C SER A 139 9.56 -1.69 -7.03
N VAL A 140 9.97 -0.56 -7.64
CA VAL A 140 10.15 0.72 -6.94
C VAL A 140 9.12 1.73 -7.48
N VAL A 141 8.07 1.95 -6.72
CA VAL A 141 6.99 2.88 -7.07
C VAL A 141 7.40 4.30 -6.76
N THR A 142 7.50 5.14 -7.80
CA THR A 142 7.97 6.53 -7.70
C THR A 142 6.94 7.56 -8.17
N ARG A 143 5.77 7.12 -8.63
CA ARG A 143 4.67 7.96 -9.14
C ARG A 143 3.34 7.32 -8.79
N ASP A 144 2.28 8.11 -8.86
CA ASP A 144 0.91 7.63 -8.70
C ASP A 144 0.58 6.52 -9.71
N ILE A 145 -0.21 5.57 -9.24
CA ILE A 145 -0.70 4.45 -10.03
C ILE A 145 -2.21 4.65 -10.21
N PRO A 146 -2.75 4.64 -11.44
CA PRO A 146 -4.18 4.76 -11.64
C PRO A 146 -4.93 3.55 -11.08
N ALA A 147 -6.24 3.71 -10.83
CA ALA A 147 -7.10 2.59 -10.45
C ALA A 147 -6.96 1.43 -11.45
N HIS A 148 -6.94 0.21 -10.93
CA HIS A 148 -6.71 -1.02 -11.71
C HIS A 148 -5.33 -1.10 -12.41
N GLY A 149 -4.43 -0.12 -12.24
CA GLY A 149 -3.14 -0.10 -12.91
C GLY A 149 -2.24 -1.26 -12.49
N LEU A 150 -1.64 -1.93 -13.46
CA LEU A 150 -0.65 -2.98 -13.27
C LEU A 150 0.74 -2.42 -13.56
N VAL A 151 1.56 -2.31 -12.51
CA VAL A 151 2.89 -1.72 -12.60
C VAL A 151 3.97 -2.69 -12.12
N TRP A 152 5.15 -2.63 -12.74
CA TRP A 152 6.37 -3.29 -12.24
C TRP A 152 7.64 -2.60 -12.72
N GLY A 153 8.76 -2.99 -12.14
CA GLY A 153 10.11 -2.53 -12.48
C GLY A 153 10.71 -1.52 -11.53
N ASN A 154 11.95 -1.10 -11.82
CA ASN A 154 12.69 -0.08 -11.07
C ASN A 154 13.24 0.98 -12.04
N PRO A 155 12.64 2.18 -12.12
CA PRO A 155 11.38 2.56 -11.48
C PRO A 155 10.17 1.85 -12.10
N ALA A 156 9.12 1.62 -11.31
CA ALA A 156 7.89 0.98 -11.76
C ALA A 156 7.22 1.76 -12.90
N ARG A 157 6.72 1.05 -13.90
CA ARG A 157 6.00 1.59 -15.05
C ARG A 157 4.66 0.87 -15.21
N LEU A 158 3.70 1.55 -15.82
CA LEU A 158 2.40 0.99 -16.14
C LEU A 158 2.51 0.07 -17.36
N HIS A 159 2.05 -1.17 -17.22
CA HIS A 159 2.12 -2.21 -18.26
C HIS A 159 0.75 -2.79 -18.62
N GLY A 160 -0.32 -2.20 -18.12
CA GLY A 160 -1.69 -2.62 -18.37
C GLY A 160 -2.58 -2.43 -17.15
N PHE A 161 -3.67 -3.16 -17.14
CA PHE A 161 -4.69 -3.06 -16.10
C PHE A 161 -5.12 -4.43 -15.62
N VAL A 162 -5.58 -4.50 -14.37
CA VAL A 162 -6.07 -5.72 -13.72
C VAL A 162 -7.47 -5.52 -13.15
N CYS A 163 -8.22 -6.58 -13.14
CA CYS A 163 -9.52 -6.68 -12.52
C CYS A 163 -9.39 -6.76 -10.99
N ALA A 164 -10.46 -6.47 -10.25
CA ALA A 164 -10.54 -6.72 -8.82
C ALA A 164 -10.25 -8.18 -8.41
N CYS A 165 -10.43 -9.16 -9.31
CA CYS A 165 -10.05 -10.55 -9.07
C CYS A 165 -8.55 -10.83 -9.30
N GLY A 166 -7.76 -9.85 -9.75
CA GLY A 166 -6.34 -9.99 -10.08
C GLY A 166 -6.05 -10.44 -11.52
N GLY A 167 -7.06 -10.82 -12.31
CA GLY A 167 -6.92 -11.18 -13.72
C GLY A 167 -6.62 -9.96 -14.60
N ARG A 168 -5.94 -10.16 -15.74
CA ARG A 168 -5.68 -9.07 -16.69
C ARG A 168 -6.96 -8.58 -17.35
N LEU A 169 -7.03 -7.27 -17.58
CA LEU A 169 -8.08 -6.63 -18.38
C LEU A 169 -7.66 -6.53 -19.83
N ALA A 170 -8.50 -7.08 -20.72
CA ALA A 170 -8.33 -7.00 -22.17
C ALA A 170 -9.25 -5.91 -22.74
N TYR A 171 -8.78 -5.23 -23.77
CA TYR A 171 -9.60 -4.28 -24.53
C TYR A 171 -10.85 -4.94 -25.10
N LYS A 172 -11.99 -4.26 -24.97
CA LYS A 172 -13.27 -4.68 -25.56
C LYS A 172 -13.78 -3.66 -26.58
N SER A 173 -13.96 -2.42 -26.13
CA SER A 173 -14.45 -1.32 -26.95
C SER A 173 -14.04 0.03 -26.38
N GLU A 174 -14.19 1.09 -27.17
CA GLU A 174 -13.93 2.46 -26.73
C GLU A 174 -15.17 3.31 -27.02
N HIS A 175 -15.59 4.09 -26.04
CA HIS A 175 -16.71 5.03 -26.13
C HIS A 175 -16.33 6.35 -25.45
N ALA A 176 -16.25 7.42 -26.23
CA ALA A 176 -15.89 8.76 -25.78
C ALA A 176 -14.50 8.78 -25.07
N ARG A 177 -14.48 8.88 -23.74
CA ARG A 177 -13.24 8.94 -22.94
C ARG A 177 -13.01 7.71 -22.04
N ILE A 178 -13.71 6.63 -22.35
CA ILE A 178 -13.68 5.39 -21.57
C ILE A 178 -13.30 4.24 -22.50
N VAL A 179 -12.40 3.41 -22.04
CA VAL A 179 -12.10 2.09 -22.61
C VAL A 179 -12.81 1.05 -21.77
N GLN A 180 -13.80 0.38 -22.36
CA GLN A 180 -14.43 -0.78 -21.77
C GLN A 180 -13.51 -1.97 -21.93
N THR A 181 -13.25 -2.67 -20.83
CA THR A 181 -12.39 -3.84 -20.79
C THR A 181 -13.13 -5.05 -20.25
N THR A 182 -12.62 -6.24 -20.54
CA THR A 182 -13.16 -7.51 -20.00
C THR A 182 -12.03 -8.27 -19.31
N CYS A 183 -12.28 -8.77 -18.11
CA CYS A 183 -11.33 -9.61 -17.40
C CYS A 183 -11.16 -10.96 -18.07
N THR A 184 -9.92 -11.34 -18.39
CA THR A 184 -9.59 -12.62 -19.02
C THR A 184 -9.80 -13.83 -18.11
N HIS A 185 -9.99 -13.61 -16.79
CA HIS A 185 -10.15 -14.68 -15.80
C HIS A 185 -11.61 -14.84 -15.38
N CYS A 186 -12.29 -13.78 -14.96
CA CYS A 186 -13.66 -13.88 -14.41
C CYS A 186 -14.75 -13.27 -15.30
N GLY A 187 -14.40 -12.68 -16.44
CA GLY A 187 -15.33 -12.07 -17.38
C GLY A 187 -15.93 -10.74 -16.95
N LEU A 188 -15.60 -10.22 -15.77
CA LEU A 188 -16.10 -8.94 -15.29
C LEU A 188 -15.66 -7.81 -16.22
N GLU A 189 -16.60 -6.93 -16.55
CA GLU A 189 -16.30 -5.72 -17.32
C GLU A 189 -15.88 -4.60 -16.38
N THR A 190 -14.89 -3.80 -16.83
CA THR A 190 -14.35 -2.68 -16.08
C THR A 190 -14.07 -1.53 -17.03
N ASP A 191 -14.45 -0.33 -16.62
CA ASP A 191 -14.23 0.89 -17.36
C ASP A 191 -12.91 1.54 -16.94
N ILE A 192 -12.02 1.79 -17.90
CA ILE A 192 -10.74 2.46 -17.68
C ILE A 192 -10.76 3.81 -18.39
N PRO A 193 -10.38 4.92 -17.73
CA PRO A 193 -10.24 6.21 -18.41
C PRO A 193 -9.28 6.10 -19.59
N PHE A 194 -9.67 6.63 -20.76
CA PHE A 194 -8.86 6.56 -21.98
C PHE A 194 -7.47 7.18 -21.81
N THR A 195 -7.37 8.24 -21.01
CA THR A 195 -6.10 8.88 -20.67
C THR A 195 -5.15 7.96 -19.91
N ASP A 196 -5.66 7.07 -19.07
CA ASP A 196 -4.84 6.11 -18.34
C ASP A 196 -4.52 4.90 -19.21
N TRP A 197 -5.49 4.42 -20.00
CA TRP A 197 -5.27 3.34 -20.96
C TRP A 197 -4.09 3.62 -21.90
N LYS A 198 -4.02 4.84 -22.45
CA LYS A 198 -2.92 5.27 -23.34
C LYS A 198 -1.55 5.26 -22.68
N LYS A 199 -1.47 5.46 -21.37
CA LYS A 199 -0.18 5.42 -20.64
C LYS A 199 0.43 4.01 -20.54
N ALA A 200 -0.37 2.99 -20.79
CA ALA A 200 0.05 1.58 -20.73
C ALA A 200 0.43 0.99 -22.09
N GLN A 201 0.32 1.79 -23.18
CA GLN A 201 0.74 1.45 -24.54
C GLN A 201 2.11 2.03 -24.86
#